data_4765fada3caeac900963d8358a40fb4b
#
_entry.id   4765fada3caeac900963d8358a40fb4b
#
_cell.length_a   1.000
_cell.length_b   1.000
_cell.length_c   1.000
_cell.angle_alpha   90.00
_cell.angle_beta   90.00
_cell.angle_gamma   90.00
#
_symmetry.space_group_name_H-M   'P 1'
#
loop_
_entity.id
_entity.type
_entity.pdbx_description
1 polymer ?
#
loop_
_entity_poly.entity_id
_entity_poly.type
_entity_poly.pdbx_seq_one_letter_code
_entity_poly.pdbx_strand_id
1 'polypeptide(L)'
;KQRRNSPATSNGPIHLCKNNSDSAWHGVGCHENCLCRRFIGLDAIEHILLPFRSTRQIYTGAGRFDGERLLITQRASFVDETVSSATTRSRPMVNTRDEPHANPEEFRRLHVIIGDSNRSQWAILMKCATTHLVLCAMEDAARHNTLSELSAMALADPIAANHAVNEHGAYANIALANGKTLSALEIQRWFLDHANEFLSTHATAVELTLRTDPLCSPAWIAEQWEWALDMLGDNNIEALSHVVDWAAKRMFFTRLEERGSVAPARLQQLDMDYHDVANGKLYNSLCSHGYMRTFATDQQISTATHTPPAHTRAQLRGAFVREAKAANARYDCDWTQLRLLQPVRMEATMLDPFSDVPNEQVTHIMDYLEHLSGHDSVDMPV
;
A
#
# COMPACT_ATOMS: atom_id res chain seq x y z
N LYS A 1 4.26 8.61 16.15
CA LYS A 1 4.11 8.95 17.60
C LYS A 1 5.33 9.73 18.17
N GLN A 2 6.56 9.48 17.71
CA GLN A 2 7.75 10.16 18.27
C GLN A 2 7.82 11.69 18.02
N ARG A 3 7.15 12.22 16.97
CA ARG A 3 7.13 13.68 16.73
C ARG A 3 6.11 14.47 17.55
N ARG A 4 5.24 13.80 18.31
CA ARG A 4 4.30 14.50 19.22
C ARG A 4 4.97 15.31 20.32
N ASN A 5 6.22 14.98 20.68
CA ASN A 5 6.95 15.59 21.81
C ASN A 5 8.12 16.48 21.38
N SER A 6 8.26 16.81 20.07
CA SER A 6 9.24 17.84 19.69
C SER A 6 8.77 19.20 20.21
N PRO A 7 9.63 19.99 20.85
CA PRO A 7 9.25 21.32 21.31
C PRO A 7 8.77 22.15 20.12
N ALA A 8 7.60 22.73 20.24
CA ALA A 8 7.00 23.57 19.21
C ALA A 8 7.91 24.76 18.94
N THR A 9 8.52 24.80 17.77
CA THR A 9 9.23 25.98 17.24
C THR A 9 8.27 26.94 16.51
N SER A 10 6.98 26.58 16.45
CA SER A 10 5.91 27.37 15.85
C SER A 10 4.74 27.53 16.82
N ASN A 11 4.06 28.66 16.76
CA ASN A 11 2.94 29.04 17.64
C ASN A 11 1.65 28.23 17.44
N GLY A 12 1.68 27.00 16.94
CA GLY A 12 0.51 26.18 16.70
C GLY A 12 0.80 24.67 16.65
N PRO A 13 -0.25 23.81 16.67
CA PRO A 13 -0.11 22.37 16.54
C PRO A 13 0.44 21.98 15.17
N ILE A 14 1.32 20.98 15.14
CA ILE A 14 1.79 20.40 13.88
C ILE A 14 0.75 19.39 13.39
N HIS A 15 0.19 19.65 12.21
CA HIS A 15 -0.67 18.71 11.51
C HIS A 15 0.17 17.72 10.70
N LEU A 16 -0.16 16.45 10.81
CA LEU A 16 0.47 15.38 10.02
C LEU A 16 -0.62 14.64 9.26
N CYS A 17 -0.77 14.97 7.98
CA CYS A 17 -1.81 14.38 7.15
C CYS A 17 -1.30 13.18 6.36
N LYS A 18 -2.08 12.11 6.34
CA LYS A 18 -1.92 10.95 5.48
C LYS A 18 -2.95 11.05 4.34
N ASN A 19 -2.66 11.88 3.35
CA ASN A 19 -3.56 12.20 2.22
C ASN A 19 -2.77 12.39 0.92
N ASN A 20 -3.49 12.60 -0.19
CA ASN A 20 -2.92 12.84 -1.50
C ASN A 20 -3.21 14.24 -2.05
N SER A 21 -3.93 15.07 -1.33
CA SER A 21 -4.20 16.44 -1.72
C SER A 21 -4.30 17.34 -0.51
N ASP A 22 -3.84 18.59 -0.65
CA ASP A 22 -4.06 19.64 0.34
C ASP A 22 -5.29 20.51 0.00
N SER A 23 -5.59 21.47 0.87
CA SER A 23 -6.70 22.41 0.68
C SER A 23 -6.47 23.41 -0.47
N ALA A 24 -5.24 23.53 -0.95
CA ALA A 24 -4.85 24.40 -2.07
C ALA A 24 -4.74 23.63 -3.39
N TRP A 25 -5.23 22.40 -3.45
CA TRP A 25 -5.27 21.54 -4.65
C TRP A 25 -3.89 21.09 -5.14
N HIS A 26 -2.89 21.03 -4.28
CA HIS A 26 -1.64 20.39 -4.61
C HIS A 26 -1.76 18.88 -4.41
N GLY A 27 -1.35 18.11 -5.43
CA GLY A 27 -1.35 16.65 -5.35
C GLY A 27 -0.05 16.10 -4.77
N VAL A 28 -0.17 15.16 -3.83
CA VAL A 28 0.95 14.40 -3.24
C VAL A 28 0.76 12.91 -3.57
N GLY A 29 1.83 12.21 -3.96
CA GLY A 29 1.77 10.79 -4.31
C GLY A 29 1.68 9.89 -3.07
N CYS A 30 0.99 8.76 -3.22
CA CYS A 30 1.14 7.59 -2.37
C CYS A 30 1.79 6.48 -3.21
N HIS A 31 3.05 6.20 -2.94
CA HIS A 31 3.84 5.30 -3.76
C HIS A 31 3.70 3.87 -3.26
N GLU A 32 3.25 2.98 -4.13
CA GLU A 32 3.24 1.54 -3.91
C GLU A 32 4.42 0.94 -4.66
N ASN A 33 5.27 0.20 -3.94
CA ASN A 33 6.42 -0.47 -4.53
C ASN A 33 6.22 -1.96 -4.38
N CYS A 34 6.05 -2.67 -5.50
CA CYS A 34 5.92 -4.11 -5.53
C CYS A 34 7.12 -4.71 -6.25
N LEU A 35 7.62 -5.84 -5.76
CA LEU A 35 8.52 -6.67 -6.53
C LEU A 35 7.72 -7.51 -7.51
N CYS A 36 8.24 -7.64 -8.71
CA CYS A 36 7.69 -8.48 -9.77
C CYS A 36 8.85 -9.21 -10.42
N ARG A 37 8.64 -10.43 -10.87
CA ARG A 37 9.67 -11.16 -11.60
C ARG A 37 10.02 -10.44 -12.90
N ARG A 38 11.31 -10.42 -13.23
CA ARG A 38 11.85 -9.65 -14.36
C ARG A 38 11.34 -10.11 -15.72
N PHE A 39 10.91 -11.36 -15.84
CA PHE A 39 10.32 -11.88 -17.08
C PHE A 39 8.94 -11.29 -17.42
N ILE A 40 8.29 -10.59 -16.49
CA ILE A 40 7.07 -9.82 -16.76
C ILE A 40 7.45 -8.53 -17.49
N GLY A 41 7.02 -8.39 -18.75
CA GLY A 41 7.27 -7.21 -19.59
C GLY A 41 6.49 -5.96 -19.15
N LEU A 42 6.90 -4.79 -19.63
CA LEU A 42 6.21 -3.53 -19.33
C LEU A 42 4.81 -3.47 -19.99
N ASP A 43 4.66 -4.10 -21.15
CA ASP A 43 3.39 -4.29 -21.84
C ASP A 43 2.36 -5.06 -21.02
N ALA A 44 2.79 -6.13 -20.34
CA ALA A 44 1.92 -6.86 -19.42
C ALA A 44 1.50 -6.00 -18.21
N ILE A 45 2.40 -5.14 -17.70
CA ILE A 45 2.07 -4.19 -16.66
C ILE A 45 1.01 -3.21 -17.14
N GLU A 46 1.13 -2.70 -18.36
CA GLU A 46 0.17 -1.76 -18.94
C GLU A 46 -1.18 -2.43 -19.24
N HIS A 47 -1.17 -3.60 -19.84
CA HIS A 47 -2.40 -4.26 -20.31
C HIS A 47 -3.15 -5.04 -19.24
N ILE A 48 -2.49 -5.43 -18.14
CA ILE A 48 -3.11 -6.22 -17.06
C ILE A 48 -3.18 -5.42 -15.77
N LEU A 49 -2.05 -4.87 -15.33
CA LEU A 49 -1.98 -4.26 -14.00
C LEU A 49 -2.69 -2.89 -13.95
N LEU A 50 -2.64 -2.08 -15.02
CA LEU A 50 -3.33 -0.78 -15.03
C LEU A 50 -4.86 -0.92 -15.01
N PRO A 51 -5.51 -1.80 -15.79
CA PRO A 51 -6.95 -2.07 -15.66
C PRO A 51 -7.34 -2.44 -14.23
N PHE A 52 -6.62 -3.39 -13.64
CA PHE A 52 -6.83 -3.78 -12.24
C PHE A 52 -6.67 -2.60 -11.29
N ARG A 53 -5.58 -1.86 -11.38
CA ARG A 53 -5.24 -0.76 -10.47
C ARG A 53 -6.19 0.43 -10.57
N SER A 54 -6.62 0.79 -11.77
CA SER A 54 -7.58 1.87 -12.00
C SER A 54 -8.95 1.51 -11.41
N THR A 55 -9.44 0.30 -11.68
CA THR A 55 -10.75 -0.14 -11.21
C THR A 55 -10.77 -0.57 -9.74
N ARG A 56 -9.65 -1.02 -9.16
CA ARG A 56 -9.50 -1.32 -7.74
C ARG A 56 -9.88 -0.15 -6.83
N GLN A 57 -9.79 1.09 -7.31
CA GLN A 57 -10.12 2.29 -6.56
C GLN A 57 -11.57 2.30 -6.05
N ILE A 58 -12.49 1.54 -6.64
CA ILE A 58 -13.87 1.45 -6.18
C ILE A 58 -14.00 0.97 -4.73
N TYR A 59 -13.04 0.17 -4.23
CA TYR A 59 -12.99 -0.28 -2.83
C TYR A 59 -11.73 0.16 -2.07
N THR A 60 -10.75 0.77 -2.74
CA THR A 60 -9.52 1.26 -2.10
C THR A 60 -9.33 2.77 -2.19
N GLY A 61 -10.24 3.51 -2.78
CA GLY A 61 -10.19 4.96 -2.83
C GLY A 61 -10.34 5.59 -1.44
N ALA A 62 -9.61 6.67 -1.18
CA ALA A 62 -9.65 7.38 0.10
C ALA A 62 -10.66 8.51 0.13
N GLY A 63 -11.27 8.82 -1.01
CA GLY A 63 -12.26 9.88 -1.18
C GLY A 63 -11.68 11.29 -1.04
N ARG A 64 -12.26 12.23 -1.79
CA ARG A 64 -11.94 13.64 -1.69
C ARG A 64 -13.18 14.50 -1.94
N PHE A 65 -13.45 15.46 -1.08
CA PHE A 65 -14.45 16.47 -1.34
C PHE A 65 -13.83 17.60 -2.18
N ASP A 66 -14.35 17.82 -3.39
CA ASP A 66 -13.80 18.76 -4.36
C ASP A 66 -14.36 20.19 -4.24
N GLY A 67 -15.28 20.41 -3.29
CA GLY A 67 -15.99 21.65 -3.07
C GLY A 67 -17.47 21.57 -3.48
N GLU A 68 -17.85 20.59 -4.30
CA GLU A 68 -19.20 20.34 -4.78
C GLU A 68 -19.68 18.93 -4.44
N ARG A 69 -18.83 17.92 -4.63
CA ARG A 69 -19.16 16.51 -4.44
C ARG A 69 -18.00 15.71 -3.85
N LEU A 70 -18.31 14.55 -3.31
CA LEU A 70 -17.30 13.59 -2.86
C LEU A 70 -16.92 12.66 -4.02
N LEU A 71 -15.68 12.75 -4.47
CA LEU A 71 -15.03 11.85 -5.43
C LEU A 71 -14.55 10.57 -4.74
N ILE A 72 -14.40 9.48 -5.49
CA ILE A 72 -13.95 8.17 -4.96
C ILE A 72 -12.50 8.20 -4.50
N THR A 73 -11.63 8.90 -5.26
CA THR A 73 -10.19 8.95 -5.00
C THR A 73 -9.69 10.36 -4.73
N GLN A 74 -8.54 10.45 -4.07
CA GLN A 74 -7.84 11.71 -3.91
C GLN A 74 -6.86 11.98 -5.05
N ARG A 75 -6.32 10.91 -5.66
CA ARG A 75 -5.19 10.99 -6.57
C ARG A 75 -5.57 11.10 -8.04
N ALA A 76 -6.68 10.50 -8.48
CA ALA A 76 -7.01 10.34 -9.89
C ALA A 76 -6.98 11.64 -10.69
N SER A 77 -7.51 12.73 -10.15
CA SER A 77 -7.55 14.04 -10.84
C SER A 77 -6.16 14.68 -11.10
N PHE A 78 -5.09 14.12 -10.52
CA PHE A 78 -3.73 14.64 -10.65
C PHE A 78 -2.84 13.76 -11.53
N VAL A 79 -3.37 12.67 -12.08
CA VAL A 79 -2.66 11.72 -12.93
C VAL A 79 -2.88 12.10 -14.38
N ASP A 80 -1.80 12.31 -15.13
CA ASP A 80 -1.79 12.84 -16.50
C ASP A 80 -1.04 11.96 -17.51
N GLU A 81 -0.30 10.96 -17.05
CA GLU A 81 0.42 9.99 -17.89
C GLU A 81 0.20 8.56 -17.43
N THR A 82 0.29 7.63 -18.34
CA THR A 82 0.14 6.19 -18.08
C THR A 82 1.42 5.62 -17.48
N VAL A 83 2.50 5.68 -18.25
CA VAL A 83 3.82 5.14 -17.91
C VAL A 83 4.89 6.16 -18.26
N SER A 84 5.76 6.50 -17.32
CA SER A 84 6.84 7.46 -17.55
C SER A 84 8.03 7.22 -16.64
N SER A 85 9.22 7.56 -17.09
CA SER A 85 10.43 7.64 -16.26
C SER A 85 10.59 8.98 -15.55
N ALA A 86 9.79 9.98 -15.91
CA ALA A 86 9.84 11.31 -15.33
C ALA A 86 9.35 11.31 -13.87
N THR A 87 10.00 12.10 -13.01
CA THR A 87 9.67 12.17 -11.58
C THR A 87 9.10 13.53 -11.17
N THR A 88 9.30 14.56 -11.99
CA THR A 88 8.98 15.95 -11.62
C THR A 88 8.13 16.68 -12.64
N ARG A 89 8.11 16.25 -13.89
CA ARG A 89 7.40 16.94 -15.00
C ARG A 89 6.03 16.35 -15.29
N SER A 90 5.83 15.06 -15.03
CA SER A 90 4.58 14.35 -15.23
C SER A 90 4.23 13.54 -14.00
N ARG A 91 2.97 13.14 -13.89
CA ARG A 91 2.44 12.33 -12.80
C ARG A 91 1.89 11.01 -13.35
N PRO A 92 2.79 10.05 -13.65
CA PRO A 92 2.37 8.81 -14.27
C PRO A 92 1.64 7.90 -13.27
N MET A 93 0.84 6.98 -13.80
CA MET A 93 0.27 5.88 -13.03
C MET A 93 1.36 4.92 -12.55
N VAL A 94 2.30 4.60 -13.45
CA VAL A 94 3.46 3.73 -13.19
C VAL A 94 4.73 4.45 -13.60
N ASN A 95 5.70 4.50 -12.68
CA ASN A 95 7.03 5.01 -12.98
C ASN A 95 7.96 3.85 -13.33
N THR A 96 8.71 3.99 -14.42
CA THR A 96 9.59 2.93 -14.95
C THR A 96 10.99 2.89 -14.32
N ARG A 97 11.26 3.70 -13.29
CA ARG A 97 12.53 3.62 -12.56
C ARG A 97 12.65 2.26 -11.88
N ASP A 98 13.57 1.49 -12.36
CA ASP A 98 13.80 0.11 -11.96
C ASP A 98 14.97 0.05 -10.95
N GLU A 99 14.66 0.21 -9.69
CA GLU A 99 15.58 0.08 -8.56
C GLU A 99 15.01 -0.97 -7.60
N PRO A 100 15.17 -2.29 -7.86
CA PRO A 100 14.40 -3.32 -7.16
C PRO A 100 14.80 -3.46 -5.69
N HIS A 101 15.96 -2.94 -5.27
CA HIS A 101 16.54 -3.22 -3.95
C HIS A 101 16.53 -4.72 -3.62
N ALA A 102 16.80 -5.53 -4.63
CA ALA A 102 16.86 -6.98 -4.65
C ALA A 102 17.81 -7.41 -5.77
N ASN A 103 17.94 -8.71 -6.06
CA ASN A 103 18.70 -9.16 -7.21
C ASN A 103 18.09 -8.62 -8.52
N PRO A 104 18.76 -7.72 -9.26
CA PRO A 104 18.20 -7.10 -10.46
C PRO A 104 18.04 -8.07 -11.64
N GLU A 105 18.73 -9.21 -11.63
CA GLU A 105 18.58 -10.25 -12.65
C GLU A 105 17.25 -11.01 -12.50
N GLU A 106 16.72 -11.08 -11.28
CA GLU A 106 15.50 -11.82 -10.95
C GLU A 106 14.26 -10.93 -10.83
N PHE A 107 14.43 -9.72 -10.31
CA PHE A 107 13.34 -8.86 -9.91
C PHE A 107 13.33 -7.52 -10.61
N ARG A 108 12.15 -7.01 -10.80
CA ARG A 108 11.83 -5.64 -11.20
C ARG A 108 11.04 -4.95 -10.09
N ARG A 109 11.33 -3.69 -9.85
CA ARG A 109 10.48 -2.84 -9.00
C ARG A 109 9.34 -2.26 -9.83
N LEU A 110 8.12 -2.54 -9.44
CA LEU A 110 6.94 -1.83 -9.90
C LEU A 110 6.71 -0.63 -9.00
N HIS A 111 6.90 0.55 -9.54
CA HIS A 111 6.71 1.80 -8.82
C HIS A 111 5.39 2.44 -9.27
N VAL A 112 4.32 2.20 -8.52
CA VAL A 112 2.96 2.62 -8.83
C VAL A 112 2.58 3.84 -7.99
N ILE A 113 1.95 4.83 -8.64
CA ILE A 113 1.67 6.15 -8.04
C ILE A 113 0.17 6.51 -8.09
N ILE A 114 -0.66 5.64 -8.68
CA ILE A 114 -2.09 5.87 -8.85
C ILE A 114 -2.90 5.74 -7.54
N GLY A 115 -2.41 4.99 -6.56
CA GLY A 115 -3.16 4.66 -5.35
C GLY A 115 -3.28 5.80 -4.35
N ASP A 116 -4.29 5.72 -3.49
CA ASP A 116 -4.58 6.68 -2.44
C ASP A 116 -3.89 6.35 -1.10
N SER A 117 -3.73 7.38 -0.27
CA SER A 117 -3.25 7.31 1.12
C SER A 117 -4.42 7.01 2.06
N ASN A 118 -4.74 5.74 2.25
CA ASN A 118 -5.85 5.30 3.08
C ASN A 118 -5.61 5.50 4.58
N ARG A 119 -6.69 5.79 5.33
CA ARG A 119 -6.73 5.70 6.79
C ARG A 119 -7.25 4.34 7.23
N SER A 120 -8.22 3.78 6.52
CA SER A 120 -8.77 2.46 6.77
C SER A 120 -7.69 1.38 6.71
N GLN A 121 -7.60 0.58 7.78
CA GLN A 121 -6.68 -0.56 7.84
C GLN A 121 -7.08 -1.65 6.82
N TRP A 122 -8.40 -1.88 6.65
CA TRP A 122 -8.92 -2.82 5.66
C TRP A 122 -8.54 -2.39 4.24
N ALA A 123 -8.76 -1.13 3.89
CA ALA A 123 -8.44 -0.63 2.55
C ALA A 123 -6.93 -0.72 2.25
N ILE A 124 -6.06 -0.49 3.26
CA ILE A 124 -4.60 -0.67 3.12
C ILE A 124 -4.26 -2.14 2.86
N LEU A 125 -4.84 -3.05 3.65
CA LEU A 125 -4.63 -4.48 3.52
C LEU A 125 -5.09 -4.98 2.15
N MET A 126 -6.33 -4.68 1.76
CA MET A 126 -6.90 -5.11 0.49
C MET A 126 -6.13 -4.53 -0.71
N LYS A 127 -5.70 -3.29 -0.62
CA LYS A 127 -4.86 -2.66 -1.64
C LYS A 127 -3.57 -3.42 -1.92
N CYS A 128 -2.89 -3.87 -0.88
CA CYS A 128 -1.65 -4.63 -1.00
C CYS A 128 -1.91 -6.09 -1.38
N ALA A 129 -2.84 -6.74 -0.70
CA ALA A 129 -3.08 -8.17 -0.84
C ALA A 129 -3.71 -8.55 -2.19
N THR A 130 -4.72 -7.81 -2.67
CA THR A 130 -5.30 -8.08 -4.00
C THR A 130 -4.30 -7.82 -5.12
N THR A 131 -3.42 -6.81 -4.95
CA THR A 131 -2.31 -6.61 -5.89
C THR A 131 -1.34 -7.77 -5.89
N HIS A 132 -1.02 -8.31 -4.72
CA HIS A 132 -0.14 -9.47 -4.61
C HIS A 132 -0.75 -10.69 -5.31
N LEU A 133 -2.04 -10.98 -5.11
CA LEU A 133 -2.73 -12.06 -5.80
C LEU A 133 -2.70 -11.91 -7.34
N VAL A 134 -2.99 -10.71 -7.84
CA VAL A 134 -2.94 -10.43 -9.28
C VAL A 134 -1.52 -10.59 -9.84
N LEU A 135 -0.50 -10.13 -9.13
CA LEU A 135 0.90 -10.31 -9.56
C LEU A 135 1.30 -11.78 -9.56
N CYS A 136 0.90 -12.58 -8.56
CA CYS A 136 1.14 -14.01 -8.54
C CYS A 136 0.48 -14.73 -9.73
N ALA A 137 -0.78 -14.39 -10.01
CA ALA A 137 -1.49 -14.93 -11.18
C ALA A 137 -0.83 -14.53 -12.51
N MET A 138 -0.36 -13.29 -12.63
CA MET A 138 0.41 -12.83 -13.81
C MET A 138 1.72 -13.60 -14.00
N GLU A 139 2.47 -13.82 -12.91
CA GLU A 139 3.73 -14.55 -12.95
C GLU A 139 3.51 -16.03 -13.30
N ASP A 140 2.44 -16.63 -12.82
CA ASP A 140 2.05 -17.99 -13.18
C ASP A 140 1.62 -18.10 -14.65
N ALA A 141 0.73 -17.21 -15.09
CA ALA A 141 0.30 -17.14 -16.48
C ALA A 141 1.48 -16.94 -17.46
N ALA A 142 2.49 -16.12 -17.06
CA ALA A 142 3.67 -15.92 -17.87
C ALA A 142 4.50 -17.21 -18.02
N ARG A 143 4.62 -18.01 -16.94
CA ARG A 143 5.32 -19.31 -16.99
C ARG A 143 4.60 -20.33 -17.88
N HIS A 144 3.28 -20.24 -17.97
CA HIS A 144 2.44 -21.13 -18.76
C HIS A 144 2.10 -20.59 -20.16
N ASN A 145 2.64 -19.41 -20.55
CA ASN A 145 2.37 -18.71 -21.81
C ASN A 145 0.88 -18.36 -22.04
N THR A 146 0.12 -18.14 -20.96
CA THR A 146 -1.30 -17.73 -20.99
C THR A 146 -1.50 -16.25 -20.63
N LEU A 147 -0.42 -15.47 -20.52
CA LEU A 147 -0.47 -14.07 -20.12
C LEU A 147 -1.35 -13.19 -21.02
N SER A 148 -1.51 -13.55 -22.30
CA SER A 148 -2.40 -12.88 -23.24
C SER A 148 -3.88 -12.96 -22.83
N GLU A 149 -4.29 -14.01 -22.13
CA GLU A 149 -5.66 -14.16 -21.63
C GLU A 149 -5.96 -13.08 -20.57
N LEU A 150 -5.00 -12.81 -19.68
CA LEU A 150 -5.11 -11.76 -18.68
C LEU A 150 -5.15 -10.35 -19.29
N SER A 151 -4.66 -10.17 -20.53
CA SER A 151 -4.70 -8.89 -21.24
C SER A 151 -6.07 -8.57 -21.84
N ALA A 152 -7.07 -9.44 -21.70
CA ALA A 152 -8.42 -9.22 -22.23
C ALA A 152 -9.10 -7.95 -21.67
N MET A 153 -8.67 -7.47 -20.50
CA MET A 153 -9.16 -6.26 -19.85
C MET A 153 -8.32 -5.01 -20.15
N ALA A 154 -7.39 -5.07 -21.12
CA ALA A 154 -6.57 -3.91 -21.50
C ALA A 154 -7.46 -2.69 -21.82
N LEU A 155 -7.11 -1.54 -21.25
CA LEU A 155 -7.87 -0.30 -21.40
C LEU A 155 -7.56 0.38 -22.73
N ALA A 156 -8.58 0.98 -23.37
CA ALA A 156 -8.37 1.81 -24.55
C ALA A 156 -7.65 3.13 -24.19
N ASP A 157 -7.99 3.69 -23.03
CA ASP A 157 -7.37 4.89 -22.45
C ASP A 157 -7.34 4.75 -20.93
N PRO A 158 -6.18 4.42 -20.33
CA PRO A 158 -6.07 4.27 -18.88
C PRO A 158 -6.33 5.56 -18.09
N ILE A 159 -6.01 6.73 -18.63
CA ILE A 159 -6.24 8.01 -17.95
C ILE A 159 -7.74 8.31 -17.90
N ALA A 160 -8.43 8.19 -19.05
CA ALA A 160 -9.87 8.36 -19.11
C ALA A 160 -10.60 7.36 -18.20
N ALA A 161 -10.17 6.10 -18.17
CA ALA A 161 -10.72 5.07 -17.28
C ALA A 161 -10.55 5.44 -15.80
N ASN A 162 -9.36 5.90 -15.42
CA ASN A 162 -9.08 6.33 -14.04
C ASN A 162 -9.94 7.52 -13.60
N HIS A 163 -10.17 8.49 -14.49
CA HIS A 163 -11.06 9.63 -14.23
C HIS A 163 -12.52 9.17 -14.14
N ALA A 164 -12.97 8.30 -15.05
CA ALA A 164 -14.32 7.76 -15.00
C ALA A 164 -14.61 7.00 -13.70
N VAL A 165 -13.68 6.18 -13.23
CA VAL A 165 -13.79 5.49 -11.92
C VAL A 165 -13.88 6.50 -10.78
N ASN A 166 -13.08 7.55 -10.81
CA ASN A 166 -13.11 8.59 -9.77
C ASN A 166 -14.46 9.30 -9.66
N GLU A 167 -15.12 9.52 -10.79
CA GLU A 167 -16.38 10.27 -10.87
C GLU A 167 -17.63 9.38 -10.68
N HIS A 168 -17.61 8.18 -11.24
CA HIS A 168 -18.78 7.30 -11.34
C HIS A 168 -18.66 6.00 -10.53
N GLY A 169 -17.50 5.73 -9.91
CA GLY A 169 -17.29 4.59 -9.03
C GLY A 169 -17.44 3.24 -9.73
N ALA A 170 -18.15 2.32 -9.09
CA ALA A 170 -18.32 0.94 -9.54
C ALA A 170 -19.00 0.82 -10.93
N TYR A 171 -19.86 1.76 -11.25
CA TYR A 171 -20.63 1.78 -12.50
C TYR A 171 -20.01 2.65 -13.60
N ALA A 172 -18.75 3.10 -13.42
CA ALA A 172 -18.03 3.81 -14.47
C ALA A 172 -17.93 2.95 -15.74
N ASN A 173 -18.39 3.47 -16.86
CA ASN A 173 -18.27 2.82 -18.16
C ASN A 173 -16.85 2.98 -18.71
N ILE A 174 -16.16 1.87 -18.92
CA ILE A 174 -14.75 1.82 -19.26
C ILE A 174 -14.59 1.14 -20.63
N ALA A 175 -14.00 1.88 -21.58
CA ALA A 175 -13.69 1.35 -22.89
C ALA A 175 -12.43 0.46 -22.82
N LEU A 176 -12.53 -0.75 -23.34
CA LEU A 176 -11.42 -1.69 -23.48
C LEU A 176 -10.77 -1.60 -24.88
N ALA A 177 -9.51 -1.96 -24.97
CA ALA A 177 -8.75 -1.97 -26.23
C ALA A 177 -9.34 -2.90 -27.29
N ASN A 178 -10.12 -3.91 -26.89
CA ASN A 178 -10.83 -4.84 -27.80
C ASN A 178 -12.18 -4.29 -28.31
N GLY A 179 -12.52 -3.03 -28.01
CA GLY A 179 -13.74 -2.36 -28.43
C GLY A 179 -14.97 -2.62 -27.57
N LYS A 180 -14.87 -3.45 -26.53
CA LYS A 180 -15.95 -3.64 -25.55
C LYS A 180 -15.97 -2.49 -24.53
N THR A 181 -17.11 -2.33 -23.87
CA THR A 181 -17.26 -1.43 -22.71
C THR A 181 -17.76 -2.27 -21.54
N LEU A 182 -17.09 -2.16 -20.41
CA LEU A 182 -17.45 -2.80 -19.15
C LEU A 182 -17.48 -1.76 -18.02
N SER A 183 -18.22 -2.06 -16.96
CA SER A 183 -18.15 -1.29 -15.72
C SER A 183 -16.86 -1.60 -14.94
N ALA A 184 -16.45 -0.68 -14.07
CA ALA A 184 -15.33 -0.93 -13.16
C ALA A 184 -15.58 -2.16 -12.27
N LEU A 185 -16.83 -2.40 -11.89
CA LEU A 185 -17.25 -3.57 -11.11
C LEU A 185 -17.05 -4.87 -11.89
N GLU A 186 -17.47 -4.94 -13.17
CA GLU A 186 -17.29 -6.12 -14.02
C GLU A 186 -15.81 -6.43 -14.24
N ILE A 187 -14.99 -5.41 -14.46
CA ILE A 187 -13.53 -5.59 -14.59
C ILE A 187 -12.93 -6.16 -13.30
N GLN A 188 -13.32 -5.67 -12.13
CA GLN A 188 -12.84 -6.20 -10.85
C GLN A 188 -13.32 -7.61 -10.57
N ARG A 189 -14.57 -7.97 -10.92
CA ARG A 189 -15.05 -9.36 -10.82
C ARG A 189 -14.23 -10.29 -11.69
N TRP A 190 -13.94 -9.87 -12.90
CA TRP A 190 -13.10 -10.66 -13.81
C TRP A 190 -11.70 -10.94 -13.21
N PHE A 191 -11.07 -9.95 -12.57
CA PHE A 191 -9.80 -10.17 -11.88
C PHE A 191 -9.92 -11.07 -10.66
N LEU A 192 -11.00 -10.96 -9.91
CA LEU A 192 -11.29 -11.85 -8.78
C LEU A 192 -11.47 -13.31 -9.24
N ASP A 193 -12.21 -13.54 -10.33
CA ASP A 193 -12.42 -14.89 -10.88
C ASP A 193 -11.07 -15.54 -11.24
N HIS A 194 -10.17 -14.82 -11.90
CA HIS A 194 -8.83 -15.31 -12.25
C HIS A 194 -7.93 -15.50 -11.03
N ALA A 195 -8.06 -14.66 -10.01
CA ALA A 195 -7.37 -14.85 -8.74
C ALA A 195 -7.87 -16.11 -8.01
N ASN A 196 -9.17 -16.37 -8.02
CA ASN A 196 -9.76 -17.59 -7.45
C ASN A 196 -9.33 -18.86 -8.22
N GLU A 197 -9.29 -18.79 -9.56
CA GLU A 197 -8.76 -19.88 -10.39
C GLU A 197 -7.30 -20.18 -10.04
N PHE A 198 -6.45 -19.15 -9.96
CA PHE A 198 -5.06 -19.29 -9.52
C PHE A 198 -4.97 -19.90 -8.12
N LEU A 199 -5.74 -19.42 -7.15
CA LEU A 199 -5.74 -19.93 -5.77
C LEU A 199 -6.21 -21.39 -5.68
N SER A 200 -7.11 -21.83 -6.55
CA SER A 200 -7.59 -23.23 -6.56
C SER A 200 -6.45 -24.24 -6.76
N THR A 201 -5.38 -23.83 -7.40
CA THR A 201 -4.22 -24.69 -7.74
C THR A 201 -2.94 -24.30 -6.98
N HIS A 202 -2.82 -23.06 -6.48
CA HIS A 202 -1.59 -22.49 -5.95
C HIS A 202 -1.73 -21.89 -4.53
N ALA A 203 -2.77 -22.22 -3.77
CA ALA A 203 -3.03 -21.65 -2.44
C ALA A 203 -1.79 -21.73 -1.51
N THR A 204 -1.11 -22.87 -1.49
CA THR A 204 0.06 -23.11 -0.63
C THR A 204 1.24 -22.17 -0.98
N ALA A 205 1.45 -21.88 -2.26
CA ALA A 205 2.53 -20.98 -2.69
C ALA A 205 2.31 -19.53 -2.23
N VAL A 206 1.03 -19.10 -2.20
CA VAL A 206 0.65 -17.74 -1.74
C VAL A 206 0.65 -17.66 -0.22
N GLU A 207 0.26 -18.71 0.48
CA GLU A 207 0.30 -18.79 1.95
C GLU A 207 1.69 -18.56 2.52
N LEU A 208 2.76 -18.93 1.81
CA LEU A 208 4.13 -18.69 2.25
C LEU A 208 4.47 -17.20 2.42
N THR A 209 3.80 -16.32 1.71
CA THR A 209 4.08 -14.87 1.72
C THR A 209 3.13 -14.05 2.61
N LEU A 210 1.96 -14.61 2.97
CA LEU A 210 0.95 -13.95 3.82
C LEU A 210 0.85 -14.56 5.24
N ARG A 211 1.84 -15.28 5.67
CA ARG A 211 1.86 -16.33 6.70
C ARG A 211 1.61 -15.95 8.15
N THR A 212 1.43 -14.71 8.53
CA THR A 212 1.55 -14.35 9.95
C THR A 212 0.22 -14.11 10.67
N ASP A 213 -0.90 -14.11 9.94
CA ASP A 213 -2.23 -13.87 10.54
C ASP A 213 -3.31 -14.62 9.76
N PRO A 214 -4.25 -15.34 10.40
CA PRO A 214 -5.41 -15.95 9.76
C PRO A 214 -6.24 -14.96 8.93
N LEU A 215 -6.29 -13.69 9.34
CA LEU A 215 -6.93 -12.59 8.61
C LEU A 215 -6.25 -12.22 7.29
N CYS A 216 -5.05 -12.72 7.03
CA CYS A 216 -4.30 -12.48 5.80
C CYS A 216 -4.18 -13.73 4.93
N SER A 217 -4.98 -14.78 5.18
CA SER A 217 -4.98 -15.95 4.31
C SER A 217 -5.47 -15.55 2.90
N PRO A 218 -4.94 -16.15 1.83
CA PRO A 218 -5.38 -15.87 0.47
C PRO A 218 -6.88 -16.05 0.26
N ALA A 219 -7.47 -17.09 0.87
CA ALA A 219 -8.90 -17.34 0.84
C ALA A 219 -9.70 -16.20 1.48
N TRP A 220 -9.30 -15.76 2.68
CA TRP A 220 -9.96 -14.65 3.34
C TRP A 220 -9.83 -13.33 2.52
N ILE A 221 -8.71 -13.08 1.89
CA ILE A 221 -8.53 -11.90 1.02
C ILE A 221 -9.49 -11.97 -0.18
N ALA A 222 -9.62 -13.14 -0.82
CA ALA A 222 -10.55 -13.33 -1.93
C ALA A 222 -12.01 -13.14 -1.49
N GLU A 223 -12.41 -13.71 -0.36
CA GLU A 223 -13.73 -13.52 0.25
C GLU A 223 -14.03 -12.06 0.58
N GLN A 224 -13.05 -11.31 1.13
CA GLN A 224 -13.20 -9.88 1.40
C GLN A 224 -13.31 -9.06 0.12
N TRP A 225 -12.59 -9.45 -0.92
CA TRP A 225 -12.68 -8.80 -2.22
C TRP A 225 -14.06 -9.04 -2.86
N GLU A 226 -14.52 -10.28 -2.89
CA GLU A 226 -15.87 -10.66 -3.34
C GLU A 226 -16.95 -9.89 -2.58
N TRP A 227 -16.91 -9.93 -1.25
CA TRP A 227 -17.84 -9.20 -0.40
C TRP A 227 -17.90 -7.71 -0.74
N ALA A 228 -16.75 -7.07 -0.95
CA ALA A 228 -16.74 -5.65 -1.28
C ALA A 228 -17.37 -5.36 -2.67
N LEU A 229 -17.13 -6.26 -3.64
CA LEU A 229 -17.76 -6.14 -4.97
C LEU A 229 -19.26 -6.39 -4.92
N ASP A 230 -19.73 -7.29 -4.06
CA ASP A 230 -21.17 -7.53 -3.84
C ASP A 230 -21.84 -6.30 -3.22
N MET A 231 -21.25 -5.75 -2.17
CA MET A 231 -21.76 -4.52 -1.55
C MET A 231 -21.80 -3.35 -2.53
N LEU A 232 -20.82 -3.24 -3.43
CA LEU A 232 -20.81 -2.24 -4.51
C LEU A 232 -21.91 -2.51 -5.54
N GLY A 233 -22.11 -3.79 -5.93
CA GLY A 233 -23.17 -4.20 -6.84
C GLY A 233 -24.58 -3.93 -6.31
N ASP A 234 -24.76 -4.13 -5.01
CA ASP A 234 -26.03 -3.87 -4.30
C ASP A 234 -26.20 -2.38 -3.92
N ASN A 235 -25.22 -1.53 -4.25
CA ASN A 235 -25.16 -0.12 -3.79
C ASN A 235 -25.29 0.02 -2.26
N ASN A 236 -24.80 -0.97 -1.52
CA ASN A 236 -24.83 -0.98 -0.06
C ASN A 236 -23.66 -0.17 0.52
N ILE A 237 -23.74 1.15 0.39
CA ILE A 237 -22.69 2.08 0.86
C ILE A 237 -22.57 2.04 2.39
N GLU A 238 -23.65 1.72 3.11
CA GLU A 238 -23.62 1.62 4.57
C GLU A 238 -22.68 0.50 5.02
N ALA A 239 -22.79 -0.70 4.46
CA ALA A 239 -21.88 -1.81 4.77
C ALA A 239 -20.41 -1.46 4.45
N LEU A 240 -20.16 -0.86 3.29
CA LEU A 240 -18.82 -0.42 2.87
C LEU A 240 -18.26 0.68 3.78
N SER A 241 -19.10 1.54 4.37
CA SER A 241 -18.66 2.66 5.19
C SER A 241 -17.88 2.23 6.44
N HIS A 242 -18.02 0.97 6.85
CA HIS A 242 -17.29 0.41 7.98
C HIS A 242 -15.83 0.01 7.66
N VAL A 243 -15.46 0.00 6.38
CA VAL A 243 -14.12 -0.48 5.97
C VAL A 243 -13.49 0.35 4.84
N VAL A 244 -14.26 1.12 4.07
CA VAL A 244 -13.77 1.89 2.92
C VAL A 244 -13.81 3.39 3.22
N ASP A 245 -12.69 4.09 3.06
CA ASP A 245 -12.55 5.50 3.44
C ASP A 245 -13.55 6.43 2.74
N TRP A 246 -13.69 6.33 1.40
CA TRP A 246 -14.64 7.19 0.68
C TRP A 246 -16.09 6.94 1.08
N ALA A 247 -16.45 5.67 1.34
CA ALA A 247 -17.80 5.30 1.75
C ALA A 247 -18.11 5.82 3.17
N ALA A 248 -17.14 5.72 4.10
CA ALA A 248 -17.25 6.29 5.44
C ALA A 248 -17.46 7.80 5.42
N LYS A 249 -16.72 8.52 4.60
CA LYS A 249 -16.89 9.97 4.41
C LYS A 249 -18.25 10.29 3.81
N ARG A 250 -18.67 9.55 2.77
CA ARG A 250 -19.98 9.73 2.11
C ARG A 250 -21.11 9.60 3.12
N MET A 251 -21.12 8.51 3.89
CA MET A 251 -22.13 8.29 4.93
C MET A 251 -22.13 9.40 5.98
N PHE A 252 -20.94 9.82 6.42
CA PHE A 252 -20.83 10.88 7.41
C PHE A 252 -21.35 12.24 6.88
N PHE A 253 -20.99 12.61 5.64
CA PHE A 253 -21.41 13.86 5.02
C PHE A 253 -22.92 13.86 4.76
N THR A 254 -23.49 12.77 4.23
CA THR A 254 -24.94 12.62 4.04
C THR A 254 -25.69 12.80 5.36
N ARG A 255 -25.26 12.17 6.45
CA ARG A 255 -25.87 12.32 7.78
C ARG A 255 -25.75 13.73 8.35
N LEU A 256 -24.71 14.48 7.99
CA LEU A 256 -24.61 15.90 8.38
C LEU A 256 -25.61 16.77 7.60
N GLU A 257 -25.74 16.54 6.31
CA GLU A 257 -26.64 17.27 5.41
C GLU A 257 -28.13 17.01 5.76
N GLU A 258 -28.47 15.79 6.16
CA GLU A 258 -29.80 15.43 6.67
C GLU A 258 -30.21 16.21 7.94
N ARG A 259 -29.22 16.63 8.75
CA ARG A 259 -29.44 17.42 9.96
C ARG A 259 -29.55 18.92 9.71
N GLY A 260 -29.21 19.36 8.51
CA GLY A 260 -29.27 20.75 8.08
C GLY A 260 -28.26 21.09 7.01
N SER A 261 -28.38 22.25 6.40
CA SER A 261 -27.44 22.71 5.38
C SER A 261 -26.01 22.84 5.93
N VAL A 262 -25.05 22.23 5.27
CA VAL A 262 -23.63 22.27 5.65
C VAL A 262 -22.86 23.05 4.58
N ALA A 263 -22.12 24.08 4.99
CA ALA A 263 -21.31 24.84 4.04
C ALA A 263 -20.20 23.94 3.43
N PRO A 264 -19.92 24.04 2.12
CA PRO A 264 -18.89 23.26 1.45
C PRO A 264 -17.52 23.36 2.14
N ALA A 265 -17.14 24.54 2.62
CA ALA A 265 -15.90 24.75 3.36
C ALA A 265 -15.82 23.88 4.65
N ARG A 266 -16.96 23.59 5.28
CA ARG A 266 -17.01 22.71 6.46
C ARG A 266 -16.79 21.25 6.07
N LEU A 267 -17.37 20.78 4.96
CA LEU A 267 -17.13 19.43 4.43
C LEU A 267 -15.67 19.25 4.04
N GLN A 268 -15.08 20.26 3.40
CA GLN A 268 -13.66 20.25 3.06
C GLN A 268 -12.75 20.20 4.31
N GLN A 269 -13.09 20.95 5.34
CA GLN A 269 -12.36 20.88 6.62
C GLN A 269 -12.46 19.49 7.27
N LEU A 270 -13.64 18.87 7.24
CA LEU A 270 -13.85 17.52 7.78
C LEU A 270 -13.13 16.45 6.95
N ASP A 271 -13.08 16.62 5.62
CA ASP A 271 -12.27 15.77 4.74
C ASP A 271 -10.78 15.82 5.13
N MET A 272 -10.24 17.00 5.37
CA MET A 272 -8.85 17.16 5.83
C MET A 272 -8.64 16.58 7.24
N ASP A 273 -9.55 16.83 8.18
CA ASP A 273 -9.50 16.29 9.55
C ASP A 273 -9.49 14.76 9.57
N TYR A 274 -10.24 14.12 8.66
CA TYR A 274 -10.24 12.67 8.51
C TYR A 274 -8.83 12.10 8.30
N HIS A 275 -8.00 12.81 7.57
CA HIS A 275 -6.64 12.40 7.19
C HIS A 275 -5.55 12.89 8.15
N ASP A 276 -5.83 13.77 9.10
CA ASP A 276 -4.85 14.22 10.09
C ASP A 276 -4.61 13.13 11.13
N VAL A 277 -3.46 12.47 11.05
CA VAL A 277 -3.07 11.38 11.97
C VAL A 277 -2.56 11.88 13.32
N ALA A 278 -2.24 13.15 13.44
CA ALA A 278 -1.73 13.75 14.67
C ALA A 278 -2.85 14.32 15.56
N ASN A 279 -3.76 15.08 14.97
CA ASN A 279 -4.77 15.87 15.70
C ASN A 279 -6.21 15.62 15.23
N GLY A 280 -6.40 14.93 14.07
CA GLY A 280 -7.70 14.65 13.48
C GLY A 280 -8.61 13.86 14.41
N LYS A 281 -9.86 14.27 14.48
CA LYS A 281 -10.86 13.68 15.38
C LYS A 281 -11.83 12.76 14.65
N LEU A 282 -12.13 13.05 13.37
CA LEU A 282 -13.19 12.37 12.66
C LEU A 282 -12.91 10.87 12.51
N TYR A 283 -11.78 10.47 11.93
CA TYR A 283 -11.44 9.06 11.77
C TYR A 283 -11.35 8.33 13.12
N ASN A 284 -10.69 8.93 14.11
CA ASN A 284 -10.56 8.35 15.44
C ASN A 284 -11.91 8.18 16.13
N SER A 285 -12.82 9.14 15.93
CA SER A 285 -14.20 9.05 16.44
C SER A 285 -14.98 7.91 15.76
N LEU A 286 -14.86 7.75 14.44
CA LEU A 286 -15.49 6.64 13.73
C LEU A 286 -15.00 5.28 14.26
N CYS A 287 -13.70 5.13 14.52
CA CYS A 287 -13.15 3.91 15.12
C CYS A 287 -13.67 3.67 16.54
N SER A 288 -13.63 4.69 17.40
CA SER A 288 -14.02 4.54 18.81
C SER A 288 -15.51 4.24 19.02
N HIS A 289 -16.36 4.64 18.08
CA HIS A 289 -17.80 4.35 18.10
C HIS A 289 -18.19 3.12 17.25
N GLY A 290 -17.23 2.38 16.72
CA GLY A 290 -17.47 1.16 15.94
C GLY A 290 -17.99 1.39 14.51
N TYR A 291 -17.96 2.63 14.01
CA TYR A 291 -18.33 2.95 12.62
C TYR A 291 -17.21 2.66 11.62
N MET A 292 -15.97 2.52 12.07
CA MET A 292 -14.85 2.08 11.25
C MET A 292 -14.16 0.91 11.94
N ARG A 293 -14.07 -0.22 11.24
CA ARG A 293 -13.41 -1.44 11.74
C ARG A 293 -11.90 -1.26 11.79
N THR A 294 -11.29 -1.78 12.86
CA THR A 294 -9.85 -1.88 13.03
C THR A 294 -9.45 -3.35 13.06
N PHE A 295 -8.35 -3.69 12.40
CA PHE A 295 -7.85 -5.07 12.27
C PHE A 295 -6.60 -5.31 13.12
N ALA A 296 -5.80 -4.27 13.32
CA ALA A 296 -4.63 -4.35 14.19
C ALA A 296 -4.95 -3.78 15.57
N THR A 297 -4.58 -4.51 16.61
CA THR A 297 -4.66 -4.04 18.01
C THR A 297 -3.58 -3.00 18.29
N ASP A 298 -3.79 -2.18 19.32
CA ASP A 298 -2.76 -1.21 19.77
C ASP A 298 -1.46 -1.91 20.18
N GLN A 299 -1.54 -3.12 20.72
CA GLN A 299 -0.37 -3.94 21.04
C GLN A 299 0.40 -4.35 19.79
N GLN A 300 -0.28 -4.84 18.76
CA GLN A 300 0.35 -5.20 17.48
C GLN A 300 1.01 -3.98 16.83
N ILE A 301 0.31 -2.84 16.83
CA ILE A 301 0.87 -1.58 16.31
C ILE A 301 2.11 -1.15 17.10
N SER A 302 2.06 -1.24 18.43
CA SER A 302 3.19 -0.91 19.29
C SER A 302 4.38 -1.85 19.02
N THR A 303 4.14 -3.15 18.95
CA THR A 303 5.17 -4.15 18.64
C THR A 303 5.82 -3.87 17.27
N ALA A 304 5.03 -3.61 16.24
CA ALA A 304 5.52 -3.34 14.89
C ALA A 304 6.37 -2.06 14.77
N THR A 305 6.34 -1.15 15.75
CA THR A 305 7.24 0.02 15.77
C THR A 305 8.69 -0.34 16.11
N HIS A 306 8.93 -1.50 16.68
CA HIS A 306 10.25 -1.93 17.16
C HIS A 306 10.68 -3.29 16.62
N THR A 307 9.72 -4.11 16.20
CA THR A 307 9.97 -5.46 15.70
C THR A 307 9.67 -5.51 14.20
N PRO A 308 10.67 -5.79 13.35
CA PRO A 308 10.46 -5.96 11.92
C PRO A 308 9.67 -7.24 11.63
N PRO A 309 9.03 -7.36 10.44
CA PRO A 309 8.34 -8.58 10.05
C PRO A 309 9.33 -9.76 9.97
N ALA A 310 8.89 -10.90 10.48
CA ALA A 310 9.60 -12.17 10.38
C ALA A 310 9.61 -12.69 8.92
N HIS A 311 10.47 -13.70 8.67
CA HIS A 311 10.56 -14.38 7.37
C HIS A 311 10.91 -13.49 6.18
N THR A 312 11.63 -12.41 6.46
CA THR A 312 12.19 -11.52 5.45
C THR A 312 13.53 -10.96 5.93
N ARG A 313 14.34 -10.44 5.00
CA ARG A 313 15.60 -9.75 5.37
C ARG A 313 15.41 -8.57 6.33
N ALA A 314 14.19 -8.09 6.52
CA ALA A 314 13.90 -7.03 7.51
C ALA A 314 14.23 -7.49 8.93
N GLN A 315 14.06 -8.78 9.21
CA GLN A 315 14.46 -9.38 10.50
C GLN A 315 15.97 -9.25 10.74
N LEU A 316 16.79 -9.59 9.73
CA LEU A 316 18.27 -9.48 9.81
C LEU A 316 18.70 -8.01 9.96
N ARG A 317 18.10 -7.11 9.18
CA ARG A 317 18.36 -5.67 9.27
C ARG A 317 18.02 -5.11 10.66
N GLY A 318 16.88 -5.52 11.20
CA GLY A 318 16.43 -5.10 12.53
C GLY A 318 17.36 -5.63 13.64
N ALA A 319 17.81 -6.88 13.54
CA ALA A 319 18.79 -7.46 14.45
C ALA A 319 20.10 -6.67 14.40
N PHE A 320 20.67 -6.47 13.21
CA PHE A 320 21.89 -5.68 13.03
C PHE A 320 21.82 -4.29 13.66
N VAL A 321 20.73 -3.54 13.39
CA VAL A 321 20.54 -2.19 13.94
C VAL A 321 20.47 -2.23 15.47
N ARG A 322 19.84 -3.24 16.05
CA ARG A 322 19.75 -3.41 17.51
C ARG A 322 21.10 -3.68 18.14
N GLU A 323 21.84 -4.67 17.61
CA GLU A 323 23.15 -5.04 18.11
C GLU A 323 24.19 -3.92 17.92
N ALA A 324 24.19 -3.25 16.77
CA ALA A 324 25.07 -2.10 16.54
C ALA A 324 24.80 -0.94 17.50
N LYS A 325 23.53 -0.70 17.86
CA LYS A 325 23.20 0.29 18.90
C LYS A 325 23.62 -0.15 20.30
N ALA A 326 23.44 -1.43 20.65
CA ALA A 326 23.85 -1.98 21.92
C ALA A 326 25.39 -1.89 22.10
N ALA A 327 26.15 -2.17 21.07
CA ALA A 327 27.60 -2.04 21.04
C ALA A 327 28.11 -0.58 20.86
N ASN A 328 27.21 0.42 20.87
CA ASN A 328 27.55 1.82 20.60
C ASN A 328 28.41 2.02 19.33
N ALA A 329 28.21 1.15 18.34
CA ALA A 329 28.98 1.13 17.10
C ALA A 329 28.45 2.16 16.09
N ARG A 330 29.32 2.67 15.23
CA ARG A 330 28.90 3.49 14.10
C ARG A 330 28.53 2.60 12.92
N TYR A 331 27.33 2.73 12.41
CA TYR A 331 26.80 1.87 11.35
C TYR A 331 25.96 2.65 10.32
N ASP A 332 25.74 2.00 9.18
CA ASP A 332 24.78 2.37 8.15
C ASP A 332 24.01 1.11 7.72
N CYS A 333 22.72 1.26 7.40
CA CYS A 333 21.86 0.17 7.01
C CYS A 333 20.85 0.65 5.98
N ASP A 334 20.94 0.13 4.77
CA ASP A 334 19.95 0.38 3.71
C ASP A 334 19.08 -0.86 3.41
N TRP A 335 18.45 -0.91 2.23
CA TRP A 335 17.58 -2.03 1.86
C TRP A 335 18.32 -3.34 1.64
N THR A 336 19.57 -3.28 1.14
CA THR A 336 20.34 -4.44 0.69
C THR A 336 21.67 -4.60 1.39
N GLN A 337 22.10 -3.59 2.15
CA GLN A 337 23.43 -3.58 2.74
C GLN A 337 23.40 -3.28 4.22
N LEU A 338 24.24 -3.99 4.96
CA LEU A 338 24.63 -3.71 6.33
C LEU A 338 26.08 -3.24 6.31
N ARG A 339 26.37 -2.11 6.92
CA ARG A 339 27.73 -1.57 7.02
C ARG A 339 28.03 -1.22 8.46
N LEU A 340 28.99 -1.91 9.05
CA LEU A 340 29.65 -1.48 10.28
C LEU A 340 30.79 -0.56 9.88
N LEU A 341 30.81 0.66 10.41
CA LEU A 341 31.76 1.71 10.04
C LEU A 341 32.87 1.86 11.08
N GLN A 342 32.54 1.64 12.37
CA GLN A 342 33.46 1.69 13.51
C GLN A 342 32.96 0.71 14.58
N PRO A 343 33.88 0.07 15.35
CA PRO A 343 35.33 0.27 15.38
C PRO A 343 36.07 -0.36 14.22
N VAL A 344 35.48 -1.33 13.52
CA VAL A 344 36.05 -2.02 12.33
C VAL A 344 35.09 -1.84 11.17
N ARG A 345 35.63 -1.67 9.96
CA ARG A 345 34.79 -1.60 8.75
C ARG A 345 34.48 -3.00 8.23
N MET A 346 33.19 -3.33 8.21
CA MET A 346 32.66 -4.58 7.67
C MET A 346 31.40 -4.30 6.86
N GLU A 347 31.17 -5.08 5.81
CA GLU A 347 30.01 -4.92 4.92
C GLU A 347 29.38 -6.29 4.64
N ALA A 348 28.05 -6.34 4.56
CA ALA A 348 27.29 -7.50 4.14
C ALA A 348 26.19 -7.10 3.18
N THR A 349 25.95 -7.94 2.17
CA THR A 349 24.90 -7.71 1.15
C THR A 349 23.82 -8.77 1.27
N MET A 350 22.54 -8.33 1.22
CA MET A 350 21.34 -9.16 1.33
C MET A 350 20.44 -8.86 0.12
N LEU A 351 20.60 -9.58 -0.99
CA LEU A 351 19.86 -9.33 -2.22
C LEU A 351 18.48 -10.03 -2.25
N ASP A 352 18.32 -11.12 -1.50
CA ASP A 352 17.04 -11.80 -1.39
C ASP A 352 16.14 -11.12 -0.32
N PRO A 353 15.02 -10.47 -0.71
CA PRO A 353 14.15 -9.81 0.24
C PRO A 353 13.33 -10.78 1.10
N PHE A 354 13.22 -12.05 0.69
CA PHE A 354 12.43 -13.09 1.35
C PHE A 354 13.27 -14.00 2.26
N SER A 355 14.59 -13.82 2.29
CA SER A 355 15.47 -14.59 3.17
C SER A 355 15.57 -13.94 4.56
N ASP A 356 15.30 -14.72 5.60
CA ASP A 356 15.61 -14.43 7.01
C ASP A 356 16.84 -15.20 7.49
N VAL A 357 17.46 -15.98 6.61
CA VAL A 357 18.68 -16.75 6.88
C VAL A 357 19.91 -15.87 6.62
N PRO A 358 20.77 -15.63 7.62
CA PRO A 358 21.98 -14.85 7.43
C PRO A 358 22.97 -15.58 6.51
N ASN A 359 23.56 -14.86 5.56
CA ASN A 359 24.72 -15.34 4.84
C ASN A 359 26.01 -15.18 5.67
N GLU A 360 27.13 -15.72 5.19
CA GLU A 360 28.42 -15.67 5.91
C GLU A 360 28.81 -14.23 6.31
N GLN A 361 28.63 -13.25 5.45
CA GLN A 361 28.94 -11.85 5.73
C GLN A 361 28.09 -11.28 6.86
N VAL A 362 26.79 -11.55 6.86
CA VAL A 362 25.85 -11.13 7.90
C VAL A 362 26.22 -11.81 9.22
N THR A 363 26.44 -13.13 9.21
CA THR A 363 26.86 -13.89 10.39
C THR A 363 28.14 -13.29 11.00
N HIS A 364 29.15 -13.04 10.18
CA HIS A 364 30.44 -12.50 10.65
C HIS A 364 30.29 -11.10 11.30
N ILE A 365 29.46 -10.22 10.75
CA ILE A 365 29.18 -8.91 11.36
C ILE A 365 28.42 -9.07 12.67
N MET A 366 27.45 -9.98 12.74
CA MET A 366 26.65 -10.20 13.94
C MET A 366 27.47 -10.78 15.07
N ASP A 367 28.29 -11.80 14.80
CA ASP A 367 29.21 -12.39 15.78
C ASP A 367 30.19 -11.34 16.34
N TYR A 368 30.70 -10.47 15.48
CA TYR A 368 31.58 -9.37 15.90
C TYR A 368 30.87 -8.38 16.84
N LEU A 369 29.63 -8.00 16.52
CA LEU A 369 28.85 -7.08 17.35
C LEU A 369 28.48 -7.69 18.70
N GLU A 370 28.16 -8.99 18.76
CA GLU A 370 27.91 -9.72 20.00
C GLU A 370 29.14 -9.76 20.90
N HIS A 371 30.33 -9.96 20.32
CA HIS A 371 31.58 -9.91 21.09
C HIS A 371 31.87 -8.52 21.66
N LEU A 372 31.58 -7.45 20.91
CA LEU A 372 31.74 -6.08 21.38
C LEU A 372 30.81 -5.76 22.53
N SER A 373 29.53 -6.13 22.43
CA SER A 373 28.53 -5.87 23.48
C SER A 373 28.74 -6.72 24.73
N GLY A 374 29.33 -7.92 24.59
CA GLY A 374 29.65 -8.82 25.70
C GLY A 374 30.87 -8.42 26.51
N HIS A 375 31.80 -7.66 25.97
CA HIS A 375 33.02 -7.21 26.67
C HIS A 375 32.80 -6.01 27.59
N ASP A 376 31.82 -5.14 27.26
CA ASP A 376 31.48 -3.99 28.14
C ASP A 376 30.75 -4.39 29.44
N SER A 377 30.35 -5.65 29.59
CA SER A 377 29.67 -6.15 30.80
C SER A 377 30.64 -6.73 31.86
N VAL A 378 31.96 -6.82 31.61
CA VAL A 378 32.92 -7.52 32.48
C VAL A 378 33.91 -6.60 33.17
N ASP A 379 34.10 -5.34 32.78
CA ASP A 379 35.07 -4.43 33.41
C ASP A 379 34.46 -3.10 33.89
N MET A 380 33.74 -3.15 35.01
CA MET A 380 33.65 -2.04 35.94
C MET A 380 33.99 -2.57 37.35
N PRO A 381 35.24 -2.47 37.80
CA PRO A 381 35.51 -2.65 39.21
C PRO A 381 34.95 -1.47 40.01
N VAL A 382 34.27 -1.79 41.09
CA VAL A 382 33.68 -0.93 42.11
C VAL A 382 34.72 0.00 42.75
#